data_0676e5179cf4755e31531699d1f5fdc5
#
_entry.id   0676e5179cf4755e31531699d1f5fdc5
#
_cell.length_a   1.000
_cell.length_b   1.000
_cell.length_c   1.000
_cell.angle_alpha   90.00
_cell.angle_beta   90.00
_cell.angle_gamma   90.00
#
_symmetry.space_group_name_H-M   'P 1'
#
loop_
_entity.id
_entity.type
_entity.pdbx_description
1 polymer ?
#
loop_
_entity_poly.entity_id
_entity_poly.type
_entity_poly.pdbx_seq_one_letter_code
_entity_poly.pdbx_strand_id
1 'polypeptide(L)'
;MVSKMEIEKKLQAIFQDIFEDDQIVLFDDMNANDIEDWDSLTHIQLIVQIEKSFGIKFTTGEVARLKNVGEFIKLVQEKLL
;
A
#
# COMPACT_ATOMS: atom_id res chain seq x y z
N MET A 1 17.48 -3.20 -8.25
CA MET A 1 16.19 -3.91 -8.13
C MET A 1 15.73 -3.93 -6.68
N VAL A 2 14.47 -3.59 -6.46
CA VAL A 2 13.91 -3.54 -5.10
C VAL A 2 13.30 -4.91 -4.76
N SER A 3 13.68 -5.49 -3.63
CA SER A 3 13.16 -6.78 -3.22
C SER A 3 11.74 -6.64 -2.66
N LYS A 4 10.99 -7.75 -2.66
CA LYS A 4 9.66 -7.79 -2.04
C LYS A 4 9.72 -7.35 -0.58
N MET A 5 10.76 -7.77 0.15
CA MET A 5 10.94 -7.41 1.55
C MET A 5 11.07 -5.90 1.73
N GLU A 6 11.82 -5.23 0.87
CA GLU A 6 11.96 -3.77 0.93
C GLU A 6 10.65 -3.07 0.65
N ILE A 7 9.88 -3.58 -0.32
CA ILE A 7 8.56 -3.05 -0.65
C ILE A 7 7.64 -3.19 0.57
N GLU A 8 7.62 -4.37 1.18
CA GLU A 8 6.80 -4.62 2.37
C GLU A 8 7.14 -3.68 3.52
N LYS A 9 8.44 -3.47 3.78
CA LYS A 9 8.88 -2.58 4.85
C LYS A 9 8.44 -1.14 4.61
N LYS A 10 8.60 -0.65 3.38
CA LYS A 10 8.16 0.70 3.05
C LYS A 10 6.66 0.85 3.12
N LEU A 11 5.92 -0.14 2.62
CA LEU A 11 4.46 -0.13 2.71
C LEU A 11 4.00 -0.13 4.16
N GLN A 12 4.61 -0.96 4.99
CA GLN A 12 4.24 -1.02 6.41
C GLN A 12 4.44 0.33 7.08
N ALA A 13 5.56 1.00 6.81
CA ALA A 13 5.82 2.33 7.35
C ALA A 13 4.76 3.34 6.88
N ILE A 14 4.36 3.26 5.61
CA ILE A 14 3.33 4.13 5.05
C ILE A 14 1.98 3.88 5.74
N PHE A 15 1.60 2.61 5.90
CA PHE A 15 0.36 2.25 6.59
C PHE A 15 0.37 2.73 8.03
N GLN A 16 1.47 2.52 8.75
CA GLN A 16 1.60 2.97 10.14
C GLN A 16 1.46 4.49 10.25
N ASP A 17 2.03 5.21 9.30
CA ASP A 17 1.98 6.66 9.28
C ASP A 17 0.57 7.19 8.97
N ILE A 18 -0.06 6.66 7.91
CA ILE A 18 -1.40 7.08 7.49
C ILE A 18 -2.44 6.81 8.57
N PHE A 19 -2.39 5.64 9.19
CA PHE A 19 -3.36 5.24 10.21
C PHE A 19 -2.93 5.62 11.64
N GLU A 20 -1.76 6.25 11.77
CA GLU A 20 -1.22 6.67 13.07
C GLU A 20 -1.19 5.53 14.09
N ASP A 21 -0.76 4.35 13.63
CA ASP A 21 -0.72 3.14 14.44
C ASP A 21 0.55 2.35 14.13
N ASP A 22 1.55 2.47 15.02
CA ASP A 22 2.84 1.82 14.84
C ASP A 22 2.81 0.32 15.17
N GLN A 23 1.65 -0.20 15.58
CA GLN A 23 1.46 -1.63 15.84
C GLN A 23 1.04 -2.40 14.59
N ILE A 24 0.73 -1.73 13.50
CA ILE A 24 0.30 -2.38 12.26
C ILE A 24 1.43 -3.25 11.70
N VAL A 25 1.11 -4.52 11.46
CA VAL A 25 1.99 -5.46 10.77
C VAL A 25 1.23 -5.98 9.54
N LEU A 26 1.77 -5.74 8.36
CA LEU A 26 1.09 -6.09 7.12
C LEU A 26 1.11 -7.60 6.85
N PHE A 27 0.03 -8.10 6.25
CA PHE A 27 -0.05 -9.46 5.72
C PHE A 27 -0.81 -9.41 4.40
N ASP A 28 -0.58 -10.39 3.52
CA ASP A 28 -1.05 -10.33 2.13
C ASP A 28 -2.56 -10.14 2.00
N ASP A 29 -3.34 -10.81 2.83
CA ASP A 29 -4.80 -10.75 2.76
C ASP A 29 -5.40 -9.55 3.50
N MET A 30 -4.56 -8.72 4.14
CA MET A 30 -5.04 -7.55 4.88
C MET A 30 -5.80 -6.62 3.96
N ASN A 31 -6.98 -6.20 4.40
CA ASN A 31 -7.85 -5.31 3.63
C ASN A 31 -8.57 -4.33 4.57
N ALA A 32 -9.49 -3.55 4.01
CA ALA A 32 -10.19 -2.50 4.76
C ALA A 32 -11.00 -3.03 5.96
N ASN A 33 -11.32 -4.32 5.98
CA ASN A 33 -12.03 -4.90 7.12
C ASN A 33 -11.11 -5.13 8.33
N ASP A 34 -9.80 -5.16 8.11
CA ASP A 34 -8.81 -5.40 9.16
C ASP A 34 -8.34 -4.12 9.84
N ILE A 35 -8.57 -2.98 9.21
CA ILE A 35 -8.17 -1.67 9.74
C ILE A 35 -9.39 -0.77 9.74
N GLU A 36 -9.83 -0.38 10.92
CA GLU A 36 -11.07 0.39 11.11
C GLU A 36 -11.11 1.69 10.31
N ASP A 37 -9.98 2.40 10.27
CA ASP A 37 -9.92 3.71 9.62
C ASP A 37 -9.63 3.65 8.11
N TRP A 38 -9.54 2.46 7.54
CA TRP A 38 -9.27 2.29 6.12
C TRP A 38 -10.56 2.46 5.32
N ASP A 39 -10.76 3.66 4.82
CA ASP A 39 -11.92 4.03 4.01
C ASP A 39 -11.46 4.66 2.69
N SER A 40 -12.38 5.25 1.94
CA SER A 40 -12.07 5.85 0.63
C SER A 40 -11.02 6.97 0.73
N LEU A 41 -11.09 7.78 1.77
CA LEU A 41 -10.16 8.89 1.96
C LEU A 41 -8.75 8.39 2.28
N THR A 42 -8.63 7.49 3.26
CA THR A 42 -7.32 6.95 3.63
C THR A 42 -6.74 6.09 2.51
N HIS A 43 -7.59 5.40 1.74
CA HIS A 43 -7.13 4.64 0.58
C HIS A 43 -6.43 5.55 -0.43
N ILE A 44 -7.01 6.71 -0.73
CA ILE A 44 -6.40 7.69 -1.63
C ILE A 44 -5.08 8.20 -1.04
N GLN A 45 -5.04 8.46 0.27
CA GLN A 45 -3.82 8.89 0.94
C GLN A 45 -2.71 7.85 0.83
N LEU A 46 -3.06 6.57 0.98
CA LEU A 46 -2.12 5.46 0.81
C LEU A 46 -1.53 5.48 -0.61
N ILE A 47 -2.40 5.60 -1.62
CA ILE A 47 -1.98 5.60 -3.01
C ILE A 47 -1.03 6.75 -3.29
N VAL A 48 -1.37 7.96 -2.88
CA VAL A 48 -0.51 9.14 -3.10
C VAL A 48 0.84 8.96 -2.43
N GLN A 49 0.86 8.46 -1.21
CA GLN A 49 2.10 8.28 -0.47
C GLN A 49 2.97 7.18 -1.09
N ILE A 50 2.35 6.10 -1.56
CA ILE A 50 3.06 5.02 -2.24
C ILE A 50 3.67 5.53 -3.55
N GLU A 51 2.93 6.30 -4.32
CA GLU A 51 3.44 6.88 -5.56
C GLU A 51 4.68 7.74 -5.31
N LYS A 52 4.63 8.56 -4.27
CA LYS A 52 5.77 9.41 -3.91
C LYS A 52 6.96 8.61 -3.42
N SER A 53 6.71 7.61 -2.57
CA SER A 53 7.78 6.83 -1.95
C SER A 53 8.54 5.96 -2.95
N PHE A 54 7.84 5.43 -3.95
CA PHE A 54 8.44 4.54 -4.95
C PHE A 54 8.70 5.21 -6.30
N GLY A 55 8.25 6.44 -6.47
CA GLY A 55 8.42 7.17 -7.74
C GLY A 55 7.63 6.55 -8.89
N ILE A 56 6.42 6.09 -8.61
CA ILE A 56 5.55 5.41 -9.59
C ILE A 56 4.20 6.12 -9.69
N LYS A 57 3.41 5.73 -10.68
CA LYS A 57 2.05 6.24 -10.86
C LYS A 57 1.09 5.10 -11.10
N PHE A 58 -0.09 5.17 -10.49
CA PHE A 58 -1.17 4.22 -10.70
C PHE A 58 -2.23 4.83 -11.61
N THR A 59 -2.77 4.00 -12.50
CA THR A 59 -3.94 4.40 -13.31
C THR A 59 -5.21 4.19 -12.49
N THR A 60 -6.32 4.75 -12.94
CA THR A 60 -7.63 4.58 -12.30
C THR A 60 -8.02 3.11 -12.21
N GLY A 61 -7.80 2.35 -13.29
CA GLY A 61 -8.10 0.92 -13.28
C GLY A 61 -7.24 0.14 -12.30
N GLU A 62 -5.97 0.52 -12.16
CA GLU A 62 -5.08 -0.11 -11.20
C GLU A 62 -5.50 0.17 -9.76
N VAL A 63 -5.91 1.40 -9.47
CA VAL A 63 -6.40 1.78 -8.15
C VAL A 63 -7.59 0.92 -7.74
N ALA A 64 -8.49 0.63 -8.70
CA ALA A 64 -9.66 -0.18 -8.44
C ALA A 64 -9.31 -1.63 -8.09
N ARG A 65 -8.11 -2.11 -8.47
CA ARG A 65 -7.64 -3.47 -8.18
C ARG A 65 -6.96 -3.59 -6.81
N LEU A 66 -6.67 -2.48 -6.15
CA LEU A 66 -5.91 -2.48 -4.89
C LEU A 66 -6.83 -2.75 -3.70
N LYS A 67 -7.25 -4.00 -3.55
CA LYS A 67 -8.22 -4.41 -2.53
C LYS A 67 -7.59 -4.94 -1.25
N ASN A 68 -6.33 -5.37 -1.32
CA ASN A 68 -5.62 -5.87 -0.15
C ASN A 68 -4.12 -5.57 -0.27
N VAL A 69 -3.39 -5.82 0.79
CA VAL A 69 -1.95 -5.53 0.84
C VAL A 69 -1.17 -6.32 -0.23
N GLY A 70 -1.54 -7.57 -0.46
CA GLY A 70 -0.90 -8.38 -1.49
C GLY A 70 -0.99 -7.76 -2.87
N GLU A 71 -2.13 -7.17 -3.20
CA GLU A 71 -2.30 -6.48 -4.48
C GLU A 71 -1.44 -5.21 -4.57
N PHE A 72 -1.30 -4.46 -3.47
CA PHE A 72 -0.38 -3.32 -3.43
C PHE A 72 1.05 -3.77 -3.71
N ILE A 73 1.51 -4.81 -3.02
CA ILE A 73 2.87 -5.33 -3.18
C ILE A 73 3.10 -5.77 -4.63
N LYS A 74 2.17 -6.54 -5.16
CA LYS A 74 2.27 -7.07 -6.52
C LYS A 74 2.35 -5.95 -7.55
N LEU A 75 1.49 -4.96 -7.44
CA LEU A 75 1.45 -3.85 -8.40
C LEU A 75 2.70 -2.98 -8.30
N VAL A 76 3.18 -2.71 -7.10
CA VAL A 76 4.43 -1.96 -6.91
C VAL A 76 5.60 -2.73 -7.55
N GLN A 77 5.66 -4.04 -7.34
CA GLN A 77 6.70 -4.87 -7.97
C GLN A 77 6.65 -4.76 -9.49
N GLU A 78 5.46 -4.86 -10.07
CA GLU A 78 5.30 -4.76 -11.52
C GLU A 78 5.80 -3.42 -12.07
N LYS A 79 5.52 -2.34 -11.36
CA LYS A 79 5.90 -0.99 -11.81
C LYS A 79 7.38 -0.70 -11.61
N LEU A 80 8.06 -1.41 -10.72
CA LEU A 80 9.49 -1.23 -10.47
C LEU A 80 10.38 -2.13 -11.32
N LEU A 81 9.80 -3.01 -12.09
CA LEU A 81 10.55 -3.88 -13.00
C LEU A 81 11.10 -3.12 -14.21
#